data_7041d1c202f41983c291e6ea6424257a
#
_entry.id   7041d1c202f41983c291e6ea6424257a
#
_cell.length_a   1.000
_cell.length_b   1.000
_cell.length_c   1.000
_cell.angle_alpha   90.00
_cell.angle_beta   90.00
_cell.angle_gamma   90.00
#
_symmetry.space_group_name_H-M   'P 1'
#
loop_
_entity.id
_entity.type
_entity.pdbx_description
1 polymer ?
#
loop_
_entity_poly.entity_id
_entity_poly.type
_entity_poly.pdbx_seq_one_letter_code
_entity_poly.pdbx_strand_id
1 'polypeptide(L)'
;MNEYEEIRNYCLNCITKTCKEKGCPLQNDIPAFIHENDIKKAFEKLSSTTVLPAICGRICPHSQQCQGSCVRGIKGEPVSIGKMEAMIGDMSLKEGWPIPKEVEERLTSKKVAIIGGGPAGLTCAAFLARKGVQVTIFEKNEKLGGILSYGIPDFRLEPTIVEETINKILALGIEA
;
A
#
# COMPACT_ATOMS: atom_id res chain seq x y z
N MET A 1 -24.43 8.34 6.10
CA MET A 1 -23.01 8.68 5.85
C MET A 1 -22.27 7.35 5.94
N ASN A 2 -21.49 6.99 4.95
CA ASN A 2 -20.71 5.76 5.02
C ASN A 2 -19.42 6.01 5.83
N GLU A 3 -18.77 4.95 6.29
CA GLU A 3 -17.57 5.02 7.14
C GLU A 3 -16.40 5.77 6.47
N TYR A 4 -16.27 5.66 5.16
CA TYR A 4 -15.28 6.42 4.39
C TYR A 4 -15.47 7.92 4.55
N GLU A 5 -16.72 8.40 4.42
CA GLU A 5 -17.06 9.82 4.59
C GLU A 5 -16.86 10.29 6.03
N GLU A 6 -17.12 9.44 7.03
CA GLU A 6 -16.91 9.77 8.45
C GLU A 6 -15.42 10.02 8.72
N ILE A 7 -14.55 9.11 8.28
CA ILE A 7 -13.10 9.25 8.45
C ILE A 7 -12.59 10.50 7.70
N ARG A 8 -13.06 10.71 6.46
CA ARG A 8 -12.70 11.87 5.65
C ARG A 8 -13.08 13.18 6.32
N ASN A 9 -14.30 13.29 6.80
CA ASN A 9 -14.82 14.51 7.45
C ASN A 9 -14.16 14.77 8.81
N TYR A 10 -13.68 13.71 9.48
CA TYR A 10 -12.96 13.84 10.74
C TYR A 10 -11.52 14.33 10.56
N CYS A 11 -10.90 14.10 9.41
CA CYS A 11 -9.54 14.56 9.11
C CYS A 11 -9.50 16.09 8.93
N LEU A 12 -8.56 16.76 9.58
CA LEU A 12 -8.41 18.23 9.55
C LEU A 12 -7.75 18.76 8.27
N ASN A 13 -7.23 17.89 7.39
CA ASN A 13 -6.43 18.29 6.24
C ASN A 13 -5.33 19.31 6.58
N CYS A 14 -4.52 18.98 7.60
CA CYS A 14 -3.54 19.88 8.20
C CYS A 14 -2.55 20.45 7.17
N ILE A 15 -2.17 21.72 7.31
CA ILE A 15 -1.09 22.34 6.49
C ILE A 15 0.23 21.62 6.78
N THR A 16 0.60 21.46 8.06
CA THR A 16 1.74 20.61 8.47
C THR A 16 1.24 19.19 8.67
N LYS A 17 1.61 18.32 7.73
CA LYS A 17 1.12 16.93 7.65
C LYS A 17 1.94 16.00 8.55
N THR A 18 1.83 16.14 9.87
CA THR A 18 2.64 15.36 10.84
C THR A 18 2.48 13.86 10.68
N CYS A 19 1.27 13.38 10.32
CA CYS A 19 1.01 11.96 10.00
C CYS A 19 1.83 11.45 8.82
N LYS A 20 2.13 12.30 7.81
CA LYS A 20 3.03 12.02 6.69
C LYS A 20 4.49 12.16 7.11
N GLU A 21 4.87 13.36 7.58
CA GLU A 21 6.26 13.77 7.72
C GLU A 21 6.99 13.06 8.87
N LYS A 22 6.27 12.80 9.97
CA LYS A 22 6.83 12.19 11.20
C LYS A 22 6.27 10.81 11.50
N GLY A 23 5.10 10.50 10.94
CA GLY A 23 4.38 9.29 11.27
C GLY A 23 4.60 8.16 10.28
N CYS A 24 4.36 8.38 8.99
CA CYS A 24 4.47 7.33 7.98
C CYS A 24 5.93 7.16 7.51
N PRO A 25 6.55 5.98 7.66
CA PRO A 25 7.92 5.74 7.16
C PRO A 25 8.06 5.92 5.65
N LEU A 26 6.99 5.66 4.88
CA LEU A 26 6.95 5.86 3.43
C LEU A 26 6.57 7.29 3.04
N GLN A 27 6.26 8.14 4.00
CA GLN A 27 5.77 9.49 3.78
C GLN A 27 4.55 9.57 2.85
N ASN A 28 3.61 8.59 2.98
CA ASN A 28 2.34 8.60 2.27
C ASN A 28 1.65 9.96 2.45
N ASP A 29 1.15 10.53 1.35
CA ASP A 29 0.38 11.78 1.45
C ASP A 29 -1.04 11.50 1.97
N ILE A 30 -1.09 11.23 3.30
CA ILE A 30 -2.27 10.77 4.01
C ILE A 30 -3.46 11.72 3.83
N PRO A 31 -3.34 13.04 4.04
CA PRO A 31 -4.45 13.94 3.78
C PRO A 31 -4.91 13.92 2.31
N ALA A 32 -4.00 13.74 1.36
CA ALA A 32 -4.34 13.75 -0.05
C ALA A 32 -5.20 12.55 -0.47
N PHE A 33 -4.95 11.35 0.07
CA PHE A 33 -5.82 10.21 -0.24
C PHE A 33 -7.10 10.18 0.60
N ILE A 34 -7.07 10.67 1.85
CA ILE A 34 -8.26 10.74 2.69
C ILE A 34 -9.29 11.72 2.11
N HIS A 35 -8.84 12.88 1.61
CA HIS A 35 -9.72 13.92 1.07
C HIS A 35 -10.05 13.75 -0.42
N GLU A 36 -9.56 12.66 -1.06
CA GLU A 36 -9.97 12.39 -2.42
C GLU A 36 -11.42 11.90 -2.46
N ASN A 37 -12.23 12.46 -3.36
CA ASN A 37 -13.64 12.09 -3.50
C ASN A 37 -13.82 10.79 -4.28
N ASP A 38 -12.91 10.52 -5.19
CA ASP A 38 -12.90 9.31 -6.01
C ASP A 38 -11.95 8.29 -5.38
N ILE A 39 -12.51 7.17 -4.90
CA ILE A 39 -11.74 6.11 -4.23
C ILE A 39 -10.66 5.52 -5.14
N LYS A 40 -10.90 5.44 -6.45
CA LYS A 40 -9.88 4.99 -7.41
C LYS A 40 -8.71 5.97 -7.47
N LYS A 41 -8.98 7.28 -7.50
CA LYS A 41 -7.92 8.30 -7.44
C LYS A 41 -7.21 8.30 -6.09
N ALA A 42 -7.91 8.00 -4.99
CA ALA A 42 -7.27 7.79 -3.69
C ALA A 42 -6.29 6.61 -3.73
N PHE A 43 -6.67 5.50 -4.37
CA PHE A 43 -5.78 4.35 -4.61
C PHE A 43 -4.57 4.74 -5.48
N GLU A 44 -4.77 5.51 -6.54
CA GLU A 44 -3.67 5.99 -7.41
C GLU A 44 -2.66 6.84 -6.62
N LYS A 45 -3.15 7.72 -5.73
CA LYS A 45 -2.29 8.51 -4.83
C LYS A 45 -1.52 7.62 -3.86
N LEU A 46 -2.17 6.65 -3.21
CA LEU A 46 -1.52 5.67 -2.35
C LEU A 46 -0.46 4.87 -3.10
N SER A 47 -0.76 4.45 -4.33
CA SER A 47 0.14 3.65 -5.15
C SER A 47 1.42 4.37 -5.56
N SER A 48 1.51 5.69 -5.37
CA SER A 48 2.77 6.42 -5.60
C SER A 48 3.86 6.05 -4.61
N THR A 49 3.49 5.61 -3.40
CA THR A 49 4.42 5.31 -2.29
C THR A 49 4.30 3.90 -1.76
N THR A 50 3.15 3.23 -1.88
CA THR A 50 2.98 1.83 -1.48
C THR A 50 2.20 1.03 -2.51
N VAL A 51 2.60 -0.23 -2.73
CA VAL A 51 1.85 -1.20 -3.55
C VAL A 51 1.10 -2.22 -2.71
N LEU A 52 1.11 -2.05 -1.39
CA LEU A 52 0.54 -2.96 -0.40
C LEU A 52 -0.56 -2.31 0.48
N PRO A 53 -1.45 -1.43 -0.02
CA PRO A 53 -2.34 -0.64 0.84
C PRO A 53 -3.30 -1.52 1.67
N ALA A 54 -3.87 -2.59 1.12
CA ALA A 54 -4.73 -3.51 1.85
C ALA A 54 -4.01 -4.20 3.02
N ILE A 55 -2.72 -4.47 2.87
CA ILE A 55 -1.86 -5.08 3.89
C ILE A 55 -1.41 -4.03 4.90
N CYS A 56 -0.84 -2.91 4.44
CA CYS A 56 -0.36 -1.83 5.31
C CYS A 56 -1.47 -1.31 6.23
N GLY A 57 -2.67 -1.11 5.70
CA GLY A 57 -3.83 -0.65 6.47
C GLY A 57 -4.24 -1.58 7.61
N ARG A 58 -3.80 -2.87 7.59
CA ARG A 58 -4.11 -3.88 8.61
C ARG A 58 -2.97 -4.12 9.60
N ILE A 59 -1.72 -4.13 9.12
CA ILE A 59 -0.60 -4.65 9.92
C ILE A 59 0.41 -3.60 10.37
N CYS A 60 0.45 -2.40 9.79
CA CYS A 60 1.31 -1.34 10.29
C CYS A 60 0.99 -1.01 11.76
N PRO A 61 1.99 -0.69 12.58
CA PRO A 61 1.78 -0.23 13.96
C PRO A 61 1.31 1.24 13.97
N HIS A 62 0.09 1.50 13.48
CA HIS A 62 -0.45 2.84 13.22
C HIS A 62 -0.38 3.76 14.43
N SER A 63 -0.61 3.23 15.65
CA SER A 63 -0.54 3.98 16.90
C SER A 63 0.87 4.51 17.23
N GLN A 64 1.90 3.86 16.67
CA GLN A 64 3.30 4.27 16.81
C GLN A 64 3.81 5.04 15.58
N GLN A 65 2.99 5.13 14.54
CA GLN A 65 3.33 5.75 13.26
C GLN A 65 2.35 6.87 12.90
N CYS A 66 1.64 6.72 11.78
CA CYS A 66 0.79 7.78 11.22
C CYS A 66 -0.31 8.25 12.17
N GLN A 67 -1.01 7.33 12.86
CA GLN A 67 -2.06 7.70 13.83
C GLN A 67 -1.46 8.29 15.10
N GLY A 68 -0.33 7.75 15.60
CA GLY A 68 0.38 8.32 16.74
C GLY A 68 0.91 9.74 16.50
N SER A 69 1.09 10.13 15.24
CA SER A 69 1.51 11.48 14.84
C SER A 69 0.33 12.37 14.39
N CYS A 70 -0.92 11.88 14.51
CA CYS A 70 -2.10 12.64 14.11
C CYS A 70 -2.41 13.77 15.09
N VAL A 71 -2.61 14.99 14.58
CA VAL A 71 -2.95 16.18 15.41
C VAL A 71 -4.25 15.98 16.17
N ARG A 72 -5.22 15.24 15.63
CA ARG A 72 -6.46 14.88 16.37
C ARG A 72 -6.17 14.13 17.65
N GLY A 73 -5.15 13.25 17.65
CA GLY A 73 -4.74 12.46 18.81
C GLY A 73 -4.21 13.27 20.01
N ILE A 74 -3.95 14.58 19.84
CA ILE A 74 -3.49 15.45 20.94
C ILE A 74 -4.62 15.68 21.98
N LYS A 75 -5.86 15.79 21.53
CA LYS A 75 -7.03 16.10 22.38
C LYS A 75 -8.21 15.14 22.22
N GLY A 76 -8.02 14.03 21.52
CA GLY A 76 -9.07 13.06 21.27
C GLY A 76 -8.52 11.85 20.52
N GLU A 77 -9.39 11.14 19.80
CA GLU A 77 -8.96 9.99 19.00
C GLU A 77 -8.25 10.45 17.72
N PRO A 78 -7.17 9.78 17.31
CA PRO A 78 -6.57 10.05 16.02
C PRO A 78 -7.51 9.63 14.88
N VAL A 79 -7.30 10.19 13.69
CA VAL A 79 -7.99 9.72 12.48
C VAL A 79 -7.64 8.25 12.23
N SER A 80 -8.63 7.42 11.88
CA SER A 80 -8.46 5.99 11.59
C SER A 80 -7.79 5.77 10.23
N ILE A 81 -6.53 6.21 10.11
CA ILE A 81 -5.76 6.24 8.85
C ILE A 81 -5.59 4.83 8.29
N GLY A 82 -5.20 3.86 9.15
CA GLY A 82 -5.04 2.47 8.71
C GLY A 82 -6.32 1.87 8.17
N LYS A 83 -7.47 2.17 8.80
CA LYS A 83 -8.77 1.71 8.33
C LYS A 83 -9.11 2.29 6.96
N MET A 84 -8.88 3.57 6.75
CA MET A 84 -9.07 4.22 5.44
C MET A 84 -8.16 3.59 4.37
N GLU A 85 -6.90 3.37 4.69
CA GLU A 85 -5.93 2.74 3.78
C GLU A 85 -6.35 1.31 3.42
N ALA A 86 -6.81 0.51 4.40
CA ALA A 86 -7.34 -0.84 4.17
C ALA A 86 -8.57 -0.81 3.25
N MET A 87 -9.54 0.08 3.51
CA MET A 87 -10.75 0.22 2.69
C MET A 87 -10.43 0.55 1.23
N ILE A 88 -9.48 1.46 0.98
CA ILE A 88 -9.04 1.82 -0.37
C ILE A 88 -8.33 0.63 -1.02
N GLY A 89 -7.48 -0.07 -0.27
CA GLY A 89 -6.78 -1.27 -0.73
C GLY A 89 -7.76 -2.38 -1.13
N ASP A 90 -8.71 -2.71 -0.27
CA ASP A 90 -9.74 -3.73 -0.51
C ASP A 90 -10.60 -3.41 -1.73
N MET A 91 -11.01 -2.16 -1.85
CA MET A 91 -11.77 -1.72 -3.02
C MET A 91 -10.96 -1.90 -4.31
N SER A 92 -9.66 -1.62 -4.25
CA SER A 92 -8.77 -1.80 -5.40
C SER A 92 -8.60 -3.27 -5.81
N LEU A 93 -8.63 -4.19 -4.83
CA LEU A 93 -8.60 -5.64 -5.09
C LEU A 93 -9.94 -6.08 -5.70
N LYS A 94 -11.04 -5.74 -5.04
CA LYS A 94 -12.40 -6.10 -5.46
C LYS A 94 -12.73 -5.62 -6.88
N GLU A 95 -12.40 -4.39 -7.21
CA GLU A 95 -12.69 -3.77 -8.51
C GLU A 95 -11.59 -4.03 -9.56
N GLY A 96 -10.53 -4.75 -9.20
CA GLY A 96 -9.44 -5.09 -10.11
C GLY A 96 -8.65 -3.90 -10.66
N TRP A 97 -8.59 -2.77 -9.93
CA TRP A 97 -7.88 -1.59 -10.44
C TRP A 97 -6.39 -1.87 -10.60
N PRO A 98 -5.79 -1.58 -11.76
CA PRO A 98 -4.37 -1.81 -11.97
C PRO A 98 -3.52 -0.84 -11.13
N ILE A 99 -2.33 -1.29 -10.74
CA ILE A 99 -1.31 -0.38 -10.19
C ILE A 99 -0.85 0.55 -11.33
N PRO A 100 -0.85 1.87 -11.16
CA PRO A 100 -0.44 2.81 -12.20
C PRO A 100 1.00 2.58 -12.67
N LYS A 101 1.23 2.62 -13.97
CA LYS A 101 2.56 2.51 -14.59
C LYS A 101 3.07 3.89 -15.03
N GLU A 102 4.36 4.09 -14.91
CA GLU A 102 5.09 5.29 -15.33
C GLU A 102 6.33 4.85 -16.14
N VAL A 103 6.06 4.31 -17.33
CA VAL A 103 7.10 3.64 -18.13
C VAL A 103 8.13 4.66 -18.65
N GLU A 104 9.41 4.39 -18.38
CA GLU A 104 10.56 5.11 -18.91
C GLU A 104 11.20 4.26 -20.01
N GLU A 105 11.16 4.70 -21.27
CA GLU A 105 11.66 3.93 -22.42
C GLU A 105 13.08 3.40 -22.24
N ARG A 106 13.97 4.22 -21.66
CA ARG A 106 15.37 3.84 -21.37
C ARG A 106 15.53 2.63 -20.45
N LEU A 107 14.47 2.26 -19.70
CA LEU A 107 14.48 1.17 -18.74
C LEU A 107 13.86 -0.12 -19.29
N THR A 108 13.14 -0.08 -20.40
CA THR A 108 12.41 -1.25 -20.94
C THR A 108 13.32 -2.39 -21.40
N SER A 109 14.57 -2.10 -21.75
CA SER A 109 15.58 -3.10 -22.08
C SER A 109 16.33 -3.66 -20.87
N LYS A 110 16.13 -3.10 -19.68
CA LYS A 110 16.81 -3.52 -18.45
C LYS A 110 16.12 -4.74 -17.86
N LYS A 111 16.93 -5.68 -17.38
CA LYS A 111 16.49 -6.88 -16.67
C LYS A 111 17.04 -6.87 -15.25
N VAL A 112 16.19 -7.19 -14.29
CA VAL A 112 16.56 -7.24 -12.87
C VAL A 112 16.05 -8.55 -12.26
N ALA A 113 16.96 -9.25 -11.59
CA ALA A 113 16.65 -10.41 -10.75
C ALA A 113 16.52 -9.95 -9.30
N ILE A 114 15.45 -10.35 -8.64
CA ILE A 114 15.21 -10.09 -7.22
C ILE A 114 15.24 -11.41 -6.47
N ILE A 115 16.06 -11.50 -5.45
CA ILE A 115 16.17 -12.69 -4.60
C ILE A 115 15.29 -12.51 -3.37
N GLY A 116 14.24 -13.32 -3.29
CA GLY A 116 13.25 -13.31 -2.23
C GLY A 116 11.96 -12.56 -2.59
N GLY A 117 10.83 -13.27 -2.51
CA GLY A 117 9.48 -12.78 -2.81
C GLY A 117 8.71 -12.28 -1.61
N GLY A 118 9.39 -11.86 -0.53
CA GLY A 118 8.76 -11.21 0.62
C GLY A 118 8.32 -9.77 0.33
N PRO A 119 7.76 -9.05 1.34
CA PRO A 119 7.22 -7.70 1.12
C PRO A 119 8.24 -6.71 0.52
N ALA A 120 9.51 -6.82 0.89
CA ALA A 120 10.57 -5.96 0.34
C ALA A 120 10.81 -6.28 -1.15
N GLY A 121 10.95 -7.57 -1.51
CA GLY A 121 11.16 -8.00 -2.89
C GLY A 121 9.97 -7.67 -3.78
N LEU A 122 8.75 -7.95 -3.33
CA LEU A 122 7.51 -7.61 -4.03
C LEU A 122 7.39 -6.10 -4.28
N THR A 123 7.69 -5.29 -3.27
CA THR A 123 7.66 -3.82 -3.41
C THR A 123 8.71 -3.34 -4.41
N CYS A 124 9.95 -3.82 -4.30
CA CYS A 124 11.03 -3.49 -5.23
C CYS A 124 10.66 -3.89 -6.67
N ALA A 125 10.16 -5.12 -6.86
CA ALA A 125 9.70 -5.62 -8.14
C ALA A 125 8.62 -4.73 -8.76
N ALA A 126 7.61 -4.36 -7.98
CA ALA A 126 6.52 -3.53 -8.44
C ALA A 126 7.00 -2.14 -8.88
N PHE A 127 7.85 -1.47 -8.08
CA PHE A 127 8.36 -0.15 -8.42
C PHE A 127 9.28 -0.16 -9.66
N LEU A 128 10.05 -1.22 -9.87
CA LEU A 128 10.85 -1.38 -11.08
C LEU A 128 9.98 -1.69 -12.30
N ALA A 129 9.03 -2.63 -12.19
CA ALA A 129 8.15 -3.01 -13.28
C ALA A 129 7.23 -1.84 -13.73
N ARG A 130 6.77 -1.00 -12.79
CA ARG A 130 6.03 0.23 -13.11
C ARG A 130 6.80 1.16 -14.03
N LYS A 131 8.12 1.18 -13.91
CA LYS A 131 9.04 1.99 -14.73
C LYS A 131 9.43 1.31 -16.05
N GLY A 132 8.94 0.11 -16.31
CA GLY A 132 9.20 -0.63 -17.55
C GLY A 132 10.37 -1.62 -17.48
N VAL A 133 11.00 -1.79 -16.32
CA VAL A 133 12.07 -2.80 -16.13
C VAL A 133 11.46 -4.20 -16.19
N GLN A 134 12.11 -5.12 -16.90
CA GLN A 134 11.78 -6.55 -16.88
C GLN A 134 12.28 -7.16 -15.57
N VAL A 135 11.37 -7.64 -14.73
CA VAL A 135 11.71 -8.13 -13.39
C VAL A 135 11.36 -9.60 -13.26
N THR A 136 12.30 -10.38 -12.74
CA THR A 136 12.09 -11.78 -12.33
C THR A 136 12.39 -11.90 -10.83
N ILE A 137 11.45 -12.47 -10.06
CA ILE A 137 11.62 -12.77 -8.63
C ILE A 137 12.02 -14.24 -8.49
N PHE A 138 13.07 -14.51 -7.74
CA PHE A 138 13.47 -15.85 -7.33
C PHE A 138 13.13 -16.06 -5.87
N GLU A 139 12.16 -16.93 -5.59
CA GLU A 139 11.72 -17.30 -4.24
C GLU A 139 12.06 -18.78 -3.99
N LYS A 140 12.60 -19.08 -2.82
CA LYS A 140 12.96 -20.46 -2.42
C LYS A 140 11.76 -21.28 -1.93
N ASN A 141 10.73 -20.61 -1.44
CA ASN A 141 9.51 -21.25 -0.96
C ASN A 141 8.50 -21.41 -2.09
N GLU A 142 7.53 -22.27 -1.89
CA GLU A 142 6.48 -22.57 -2.85
C GLU A 142 5.61 -21.35 -3.19
N LYS A 143 5.40 -20.43 -2.23
CA LYS A 143 4.59 -19.23 -2.40
C LYS A 143 5.38 -17.97 -2.15
N LEU A 144 5.07 -16.94 -2.92
CA LEU A 144 5.52 -15.57 -2.63
C LEU A 144 4.86 -15.03 -1.35
N GLY A 145 5.35 -13.89 -0.86
CA GLY A 145 4.82 -13.18 0.31
C GLY A 145 5.74 -13.21 1.51
N GLY A 146 6.61 -14.21 1.63
CA GLY A 146 7.52 -14.33 2.77
C GLY A 146 6.75 -14.29 4.10
N ILE A 147 7.08 -13.35 5.00
CA ILE A 147 6.41 -13.23 6.30
C ILE A 147 4.89 -12.99 6.19
N LEU A 148 4.41 -12.40 5.09
CA LEU A 148 2.98 -12.17 4.86
C LEU A 148 2.22 -13.50 4.70
N SER A 149 2.84 -14.48 4.05
CA SER A 149 2.23 -15.79 3.75
C SER A 149 2.58 -16.88 4.77
N TYR A 150 3.71 -16.74 5.47
CA TYR A 150 4.24 -17.82 6.33
C TYR A 150 4.40 -17.43 7.80
N GLY A 151 4.26 -16.15 8.17
CA GLY A 151 4.57 -15.71 9.52
C GLY A 151 3.47 -14.91 10.21
N ILE A 152 2.59 -14.24 9.49
CA ILE A 152 1.48 -13.47 10.08
C ILE A 152 0.28 -14.42 10.21
N PRO A 153 -0.33 -14.56 11.40
CA PRO A 153 -1.50 -15.41 11.58
C PRO A 153 -2.72 -14.93 10.76
N ASP A 154 -3.51 -15.86 10.24
CA ASP A 154 -4.67 -15.63 9.37
C ASP A 154 -5.71 -14.69 10.00
N PHE A 155 -5.91 -14.77 11.32
CA PHE A 155 -6.82 -13.86 12.03
C PHE A 155 -6.34 -12.39 12.03
N ARG A 156 -5.06 -12.15 11.73
CA ARG A 156 -4.47 -10.80 11.66
C ARG A 156 -4.38 -10.29 10.23
N LEU A 157 -4.10 -11.17 9.29
CA LEU A 157 -4.00 -10.88 7.87
C LEU A 157 -4.52 -12.08 7.07
N GLU A 158 -5.69 -11.92 6.47
CA GLU A 158 -6.34 -12.98 5.70
C GLU A 158 -5.48 -13.40 4.50
N PRO A 159 -5.25 -14.72 4.30
CA PRO A 159 -4.43 -15.22 3.18
C PRO A 159 -4.91 -14.76 1.81
N THR A 160 -6.22 -14.64 1.62
CA THR A 160 -6.84 -14.17 0.37
C THR A 160 -6.40 -12.76 0.01
N ILE A 161 -6.30 -11.86 0.98
CA ILE A 161 -5.82 -10.48 0.76
C ILE A 161 -4.35 -10.47 0.34
N VAL A 162 -3.55 -11.35 0.93
CA VAL A 162 -2.13 -11.50 0.56
C VAL A 162 -2.02 -11.99 -0.87
N GLU A 163 -2.74 -13.05 -1.22
CA GLU A 163 -2.72 -13.68 -2.54
C GLU A 163 -3.21 -12.72 -3.63
N GLU A 164 -4.34 -12.05 -3.43
CA GLU A 164 -4.87 -11.05 -4.35
C GLU A 164 -3.91 -9.86 -4.54
N THR A 165 -3.28 -9.41 -3.45
CA THR A 165 -2.27 -8.34 -3.52
C THR A 165 -1.05 -8.77 -4.32
N ILE A 166 -0.55 -9.99 -4.12
CA ILE A 166 0.58 -10.55 -4.89
C ILE A 166 0.20 -10.67 -6.36
N ASN A 167 -0.97 -11.24 -6.67
CA ASN A 167 -1.45 -11.38 -8.05
C ASN A 167 -1.56 -10.02 -8.75
N LYS A 168 -2.03 -8.99 -8.05
CA LYS A 168 -2.08 -7.61 -8.53
C LYS A 168 -0.68 -7.05 -8.86
N ILE A 169 0.31 -7.37 -8.05
CA ILE A 169 1.72 -6.99 -8.28
C ILE A 169 2.28 -7.73 -9.50
N LEU A 170 2.06 -9.04 -9.60
CA LEU A 170 2.53 -9.85 -10.73
C LEU A 170 1.89 -9.40 -12.07
N ALA A 171 0.66 -8.89 -12.03
CA ALA A 171 -0.03 -8.32 -13.20
C ALA A 171 0.71 -7.10 -13.83
N LEU A 172 1.73 -6.56 -13.16
CA LEU A 172 2.63 -5.57 -13.75
C LEU A 172 3.54 -6.16 -14.84
N GLY A 173 3.55 -7.48 -15.01
CA GLY A 173 4.41 -8.23 -15.94
C GLY A 173 5.67 -8.76 -15.26
N ILE A 174 5.60 -9.03 -13.96
CA ILE A 174 6.70 -9.61 -13.17
C ILE A 174 6.62 -11.13 -13.28
N GLU A 175 7.76 -11.75 -13.58
CA GLU A 175 7.94 -13.21 -13.54
C GLU A 175 8.38 -13.66 -12.14
N ALA A 176 7.88 -14.86 -11.69
CA ALA A 176 8.26 -15.41 -10.38
C ALA A 176 8.25 -16.95 -10.41
#